data_d8a63f4aedc7b0cc3a779057a17c4e31
#
_entry.id   d8a63f4aedc7b0cc3a779057a17c4e31
#
_cell.length_a   1.000
_cell.length_b   1.000
_cell.length_c   1.000
_cell.angle_alpha   90.00
_cell.angle_beta   90.00
_cell.angle_gamma   90.00
#
_symmetry.space_group_name_H-M   'P 1'
#
loop_
_entity.id
_entity.type
_entity.pdbx_description
1 polymer ?
#
loop_
_entity_poly.entity_id
_entity_poly.type
_entity_poly.pdbx_seq_one_letter_code
_entity_poly.pdbx_strand_id
1 'polypeptide(L)'
;MKKAILTLTIVCSLCFSAWAQDSLSVKQHLEDFDFVVSQVEENYSGYPTKVNKTNMRDYKALKKRLRKEIKQGKKTGTEAADEYSAFFADWHLCVAGLNDGNVYNFSQQYFPENKQITFFREMDEYAPKQLSCKVTDKTYLIRVPSFGRQIDWDWIAHTVDSFTVSQCQNLIIDIRGNSGGSDGAYWPLFCLCYDHPGKNDGVEFRNSSGNRDNWTESLQDTTIDDAYRNFLTYLLASTDEWVSTIGIGQTATVADYPHKPKKVGIIIDPIVASSGEQFLIDVKSTSDRVIVFGRDNTIGCLDYSNCRVATFPNSGSMITIAMSRSFRLPDRGIDETGIAPDVHITLPYPKVLTDNLDEWVLFVAKTLEE
;
A
#
# COMPACT_ATOMS: atom_id res chain seq x y z
N MET A 1 -6.15 -41.25 -28.30
CA MET A 1 -5.03 -40.34 -28.62
C MET A 1 -5.02 -39.23 -27.60
N LYS A 2 -4.09 -39.29 -26.65
CA LYS A 2 -3.93 -38.32 -25.57
C LYS A 2 -3.12 -37.16 -26.12
N LYS A 3 -3.71 -35.93 -26.16
CA LYS A 3 -2.96 -34.71 -26.40
C LYS A 3 -2.53 -34.17 -25.05
N ALA A 4 -1.24 -34.22 -24.80
CA ALA A 4 -0.59 -33.56 -23.68
C ALA A 4 -0.60 -32.06 -23.95
N ILE A 5 -1.21 -31.30 -23.04
CA ILE A 5 -1.10 -29.85 -22.98
C ILE A 5 0.21 -29.56 -22.27
N LEU A 6 1.16 -29.02 -23.01
CA LEU A 6 2.47 -28.59 -22.54
C LEU A 6 2.27 -27.23 -21.87
N THR A 7 2.21 -27.22 -20.54
CA THR A 7 2.24 -25.98 -19.75
C THR A 7 3.65 -25.42 -19.82
N LEU A 8 3.82 -24.35 -20.59
CA LEU A 8 5.09 -23.63 -20.70
C LEU A 8 5.28 -22.78 -19.44
N THR A 9 5.84 -23.39 -18.41
CA THR A 9 6.40 -22.69 -17.26
C THR A 9 7.70 -22.04 -17.74
N ILE A 10 7.67 -20.73 -18.00
CA ILE A 10 8.90 -19.95 -18.20
C ILE A 10 9.57 -19.86 -16.82
N VAL A 11 10.33 -20.88 -16.51
CA VAL A 11 11.38 -20.79 -15.51
C VAL A 11 12.47 -19.97 -16.16
N CYS A 12 12.54 -18.68 -15.84
CA CYS A 12 13.76 -17.90 -16.01
C CYS A 12 14.80 -18.54 -15.11
N SER A 13 15.46 -19.58 -15.62
CA SER A 13 16.71 -20.12 -15.09
C SER A 13 17.79 -19.07 -15.34
N LEU A 14 17.80 -18.00 -14.54
CA LEU A 14 19.03 -17.30 -14.29
C LEU A 14 19.92 -18.30 -13.56
N CYS A 15 20.84 -18.90 -14.30
CA CYS A 15 22.01 -19.56 -13.72
C CYS A 15 22.75 -18.50 -12.90
N PHE A 16 22.35 -18.30 -11.67
CA PHE A 16 23.22 -17.73 -10.67
C PHE A 16 24.30 -18.78 -10.43
N SER A 17 25.40 -18.66 -11.16
CA SER A 17 26.66 -19.16 -10.67
C SER A 17 26.76 -18.65 -9.24
N ALA A 18 26.85 -19.57 -8.27
CA ALA A 18 27.23 -19.27 -6.90
C ALA A 18 28.66 -18.69 -6.93
N TRP A 19 28.75 -17.42 -7.29
CA TRP A 19 29.91 -16.62 -6.95
C TRP A 19 29.82 -16.48 -5.45
N ALA A 20 30.83 -16.94 -4.73
CA ALA A 20 31.06 -16.56 -3.36
C ALA A 20 30.88 -15.02 -3.35
N GLN A 21 29.84 -14.56 -2.70
CA GLN A 21 29.55 -13.13 -2.61
C GLN A 21 30.66 -12.59 -1.72
N ASP A 22 31.72 -12.01 -2.34
CA ASP A 22 32.77 -11.33 -1.60
C ASP A 22 32.04 -10.33 -0.70
N SER A 23 32.23 -10.48 0.61
CA SER A 23 31.59 -9.59 1.58
C SER A 23 31.99 -8.17 1.25
N LEU A 24 30.97 -7.28 1.12
CA LEU A 24 31.22 -5.87 0.83
C LEU A 24 32.20 -5.29 1.84
N SER A 25 33.11 -4.47 1.37
CA SER A 25 34.04 -3.73 2.23
C SER A 25 33.30 -2.70 3.08
N VAL A 26 33.89 -2.31 4.20
CA VAL A 26 33.37 -1.24 5.06
C VAL A 26 33.11 0.05 4.26
N LYS A 27 33.96 0.34 3.26
CA LYS A 27 33.79 1.49 2.37
C LYS A 27 32.48 1.38 1.57
N GLN A 28 32.21 0.23 0.96
CA GLN A 28 31.00 -0.02 0.18
C GLN A 28 29.73 0.03 1.05
N HIS A 29 29.78 -0.52 2.26
CA HIS A 29 28.67 -0.37 3.22
C HIS A 29 28.39 1.09 3.61
N LEU A 30 29.45 1.91 3.75
CA LEU A 30 29.27 3.35 4.02
C LEU A 30 28.70 4.08 2.80
N GLU A 31 29.14 3.74 1.59
CA GLU A 31 28.62 4.31 0.35
C GLU A 31 27.12 3.99 0.19
N ASP A 32 26.72 2.75 0.45
CA ASP A 32 25.29 2.34 0.43
C ASP A 32 24.46 3.13 1.44
N PHE A 33 24.95 3.25 2.68
CA PHE A 33 24.25 4.02 3.72
C PHE A 33 24.19 5.51 3.39
N ASP A 34 25.29 6.11 2.92
CA ASP A 34 25.33 7.53 2.56
C ASP A 34 24.45 7.82 1.34
N PHE A 35 24.33 6.88 0.38
CA PHE A 35 23.39 6.94 -0.72
C PHE A 35 21.95 7.00 -0.21
N VAL A 36 21.55 6.11 0.72
CA VAL A 36 20.19 6.11 1.28
C VAL A 36 19.89 7.42 2.00
N VAL A 37 20.82 7.92 2.81
CA VAL A 37 20.67 9.21 3.49
C VAL A 37 20.41 10.33 2.49
N SER A 38 21.20 10.42 1.39
CA SER A 38 20.99 11.45 0.37
C SER A 38 19.64 11.29 -0.33
N GLN A 39 19.27 10.06 -0.71
CA GLN A 39 17.98 9.79 -1.34
C GLN A 39 16.79 10.22 -0.48
N VAL A 40 16.86 9.98 0.82
CA VAL A 40 15.79 10.38 1.77
C VAL A 40 15.80 11.90 1.96
N GLU A 41 16.93 12.52 2.23
CA GLU A 41 17.02 13.97 2.48
C GLU A 41 16.57 14.79 1.27
N GLU A 42 16.90 14.33 0.05
CA GLU A 42 16.62 15.05 -1.19
C GLU A 42 15.24 14.76 -1.77
N ASN A 43 14.75 13.52 -1.68
CA ASN A 43 13.62 13.07 -2.49
C ASN A 43 12.38 12.63 -1.69
N TYR A 44 12.55 12.18 -0.44
CA TYR A 44 11.42 11.73 0.36
C TYR A 44 10.51 12.89 0.77
N SER A 45 9.24 12.84 0.41
CA SER A 45 8.26 13.91 0.64
C SER A 45 8.01 14.20 2.13
N GLY A 46 8.22 13.22 3.00
CA GLY A 46 8.07 13.37 4.45
C GLY A 46 9.28 14.02 5.14
N TYR A 47 10.45 14.08 4.50
CA TYR A 47 11.66 14.59 5.14
C TYR A 47 11.49 15.99 5.75
N PRO A 48 10.95 17.01 5.04
CA PRO A 48 10.84 18.37 5.57
C PRO A 48 9.89 18.51 6.77
N THR A 49 8.95 17.60 6.93
CA THR A 49 7.99 17.59 8.06
C THR A 49 8.46 16.71 9.22
N LYS A 50 8.98 15.53 8.91
CA LYS A 50 9.41 14.54 9.91
C LYS A 50 10.76 14.86 10.54
N VAL A 51 11.63 15.64 9.85
CA VAL A 51 12.89 16.15 10.42
C VAL A 51 12.77 17.65 10.65
N ASN A 52 12.65 18.08 11.89
CA ASN A 52 12.39 19.46 12.26
C ASN A 52 13.27 19.92 13.42
N LYS A 53 13.08 21.14 13.91
CA LYS A 53 13.93 21.74 14.96
C LYS A 53 13.94 20.95 16.26
N THR A 54 12.87 20.21 16.57
CA THR A 54 12.74 19.49 17.85
C THR A 54 13.55 18.19 17.85
N ASN A 55 13.65 17.49 16.70
CA ASN A 55 14.33 16.20 16.60
C ASN A 55 15.63 16.21 15.77
N MET A 56 16.02 17.35 15.22
CA MET A 56 17.24 17.49 14.39
C MET A 56 18.52 17.00 15.10
N ARG A 57 18.62 17.21 16.42
CA ARG A 57 19.78 16.73 17.19
C ARG A 57 19.84 15.20 17.19
N ASP A 58 18.70 14.56 17.42
CA ASP A 58 18.59 13.11 17.52
C ASP A 58 18.76 12.46 16.16
N TYR A 59 18.21 13.08 15.10
CA TYR A 59 18.44 12.71 13.70
C TYR A 59 19.95 12.71 13.32
N LYS A 60 20.67 13.80 13.67
CA LYS A 60 22.13 13.88 13.42
C LYS A 60 22.92 12.86 14.23
N ALA A 61 22.50 12.62 15.49
CA ALA A 61 23.11 11.63 16.36
C ALA A 61 22.93 10.21 15.81
N LEU A 62 21.73 9.88 15.32
CA LEU A 62 21.43 8.60 14.67
C LEU A 62 22.39 8.35 13.49
N LYS A 63 22.46 9.27 12.52
CA LYS A 63 23.35 9.12 11.35
C LYS A 63 24.81 8.93 11.76
N LYS A 64 25.28 9.69 12.75
CA LYS A 64 26.66 9.58 13.25
C LYS A 64 26.91 8.21 13.92
N ARG A 65 25.96 7.72 14.70
CA ARG A 65 26.03 6.41 15.36
C ARG A 65 26.08 5.28 14.33
N LEU A 66 25.16 5.28 13.36
CA LEU A 66 25.08 4.23 12.35
C LEU A 66 26.36 4.17 11.50
N ARG A 67 26.89 5.30 11.05
CA ARG A 67 28.21 5.33 10.36
C ARG A 67 29.35 4.78 11.23
N LYS A 68 29.33 5.03 12.55
CA LYS A 68 30.32 4.46 13.47
C LYS A 68 30.17 2.94 13.58
N GLU A 69 28.95 2.43 13.66
CA GLU A 69 28.67 1.00 13.75
C GLU A 69 29.08 0.25 12.48
N ILE A 70 28.86 0.84 11.29
CA ILE A 70 29.38 0.30 10.02
C ILE A 70 30.92 0.25 10.04
N LYS A 71 31.58 1.33 10.44
CA LYS A 71 33.07 1.37 10.54
C LYS A 71 33.64 0.35 11.50
N GLN A 72 32.86 -0.08 12.51
CA GLN A 72 33.25 -1.11 13.48
C GLN A 72 32.87 -2.53 13.03
N GLY A 73 32.28 -2.71 11.86
CA GLY A 73 31.79 -4.00 11.38
C GLY A 73 30.60 -4.56 12.15
N LYS A 74 29.87 -3.71 12.89
CA LYS A 74 28.70 -4.11 13.69
C LYS A 74 27.41 -4.15 12.88
N LYS A 75 27.36 -3.41 11.80
CA LYS A 75 26.24 -3.35 10.86
C LYS A 75 26.74 -3.28 9.42
N THR A 76 25.98 -3.89 8.51
CA THR A 76 26.07 -3.64 7.07
C THR A 76 25.46 -2.28 6.71
N GLY A 77 25.66 -1.82 5.48
CA GLY A 77 25.00 -0.63 4.96
C GLY A 77 23.48 -0.77 4.93
N THR A 78 22.99 -1.97 4.55
CA THR A 78 21.55 -2.29 4.50
C THR A 78 20.90 -2.28 5.89
N GLU A 79 21.51 -2.93 6.90
CA GLU A 79 21.01 -2.92 8.28
C GLU A 79 20.98 -1.52 8.90
N ALA A 80 21.97 -0.69 8.57
CA ALA A 80 22.01 0.69 9.03
C ALA A 80 20.95 1.55 8.32
N ALA A 81 20.72 1.33 7.03
CA ALA A 81 19.68 2.02 6.25
C ALA A 81 18.27 1.67 6.74
N ASP A 82 18.05 0.41 7.10
CA ASP A 82 16.80 -0.07 7.65
C ASP A 82 16.50 0.60 9.02
N GLU A 83 17.44 0.58 9.94
CA GLU A 83 17.30 1.29 11.22
C GLU A 83 17.14 2.82 11.04
N TYR A 84 17.80 3.40 10.03
CA TYR A 84 17.65 4.81 9.69
C TYR A 84 16.24 5.14 9.19
N SER A 85 15.65 4.30 8.33
CA SER A 85 14.31 4.51 7.79
C SER A 85 13.25 4.49 8.89
N ALA A 86 13.42 3.66 9.91
CA ALA A 86 12.52 3.57 11.05
C ALA A 86 12.38 4.89 11.87
N PHE A 87 13.38 5.79 11.80
CA PHE A 87 13.28 7.11 12.40
C PHE A 87 12.07 7.91 11.92
N PHE A 88 11.64 7.66 10.70
CA PHE A 88 10.56 8.42 10.07
C PHE A 88 9.16 7.86 10.38
N ALA A 89 9.04 6.68 10.99
CA ALA A 89 7.77 6.03 11.29
C ALA A 89 6.80 6.07 10.08
N ASP A 90 7.30 5.72 8.90
CA ASP A 90 6.56 5.69 7.64
C ASP A 90 6.76 4.33 6.96
N TRP A 91 5.68 3.56 6.84
CA TRP A 91 5.71 2.24 6.23
C TRP A 91 6.01 2.24 4.73
N HIS A 92 5.80 3.38 4.05
CA HIS A 92 6.21 3.57 2.66
C HIS A 92 7.72 3.85 2.50
N LEU A 93 8.43 4.18 3.58
CA LEU A 93 9.89 4.35 3.58
C LEU A 93 10.54 3.09 4.15
N CYS A 94 10.65 2.04 3.36
CA CYS A 94 11.16 0.75 3.81
C CYS A 94 12.35 0.26 2.99
N VAL A 95 13.23 -0.51 3.64
CA VAL A 95 14.42 -1.12 3.03
C VAL A 95 14.18 -2.61 2.82
N ALA A 96 14.48 -3.11 1.61
CA ALA A 96 14.44 -4.52 1.26
C ALA A 96 15.84 -5.02 0.87
N GLY A 97 16.27 -6.12 1.47
CA GLY A 97 17.49 -6.81 1.07
C GLY A 97 17.25 -7.83 -0.05
N LEU A 98 18.29 -8.09 -0.87
CA LEU A 98 18.19 -9.09 -1.95
C LEU A 98 18.04 -10.54 -1.45
N ASN A 99 18.42 -10.83 -0.20
CA ASN A 99 18.49 -12.22 0.30
C ASN A 99 17.15 -12.80 0.75
N ASP A 100 16.10 -12.00 0.91
CA ASP A 100 14.88 -12.48 1.57
C ASP A 100 13.70 -12.74 0.63
N GLY A 101 13.82 -12.46 -0.68
CA GLY A 101 12.76 -12.73 -1.67
C GLY A 101 11.43 -12.02 -1.41
N ASN A 102 11.31 -11.33 -0.29
CA ASN A 102 10.14 -10.56 0.12
C ASN A 102 10.44 -9.07 -0.03
N VAL A 103 9.81 -8.45 -1.01
CA VAL A 103 9.92 -7.00 -1.30
C VAL A 103 9.38 -6.12 -0.15
N TYR A 104 8.79 -6.71 0.88
CA TYR A 104 8.16 -6.04 2.02
C TYR A 104 8.58 -6.63 3.37
N ASN A 105 9.88 -6.81 3.61
CA ASN A 105 10.34 -6.95 4.98
C ASN A 105 10.37 -5.55 5.62
N PHE A 106 9.20 -5.11 6.08
CA PHE A 106 9.15 -4.04 7.07
C PHE A 106 10.01 -4.50 8.24
N SER A 107 10.98 -3.71 8.60
CA SER A 107 11.86 -4.00 9.73
C SER A 107 11.06 -3.88 11.03
N GLN A 108 10.25 -4.90 11.28
CA GLN A 108 9.33 -4.98 12.41
C GLN A 108 10.02 -4.74 13.76
N GLN A 109 11.34 -4.97 13.81
CA GLN A 109 12.14 -4.78 15.04
C GLN A 109 12.29 -3.32 15.47
N TYR A 110 12.16 -2.35 14.55
CA TYR A 110 12.36 -0.93 14.85
C TYR A 110 11.05 -0.14 15.02
N PHE A 111 9.91 -0.73 14.66
CA PHE A 111 8.62 -0.09 14.88
C PHE A 111 8.05 -0.49 16.24
N PRO A 112 7.71 0.48 17.12
CA PRO A 112 7.13 0.19 18.42
C PRO A 112 5.78 -0.50 18.28
N GLU A 113 5.55 -1.57 19.06
CA GLU A 113 4.31 -2.35 19.16
C GLU A 113 3.65 -2.63 17.82
N ASN A 114 4.23 -3.55 17.07
CA ASN A 114 3.66 -3.95 15.81
C ASN A 114 2.34 -4.71 16.04
N LYS A 115 1.21 -4.02 15.83
CA LYS A 115 -0.15 -4.59 15.90
C LYS A 115 -0.28 -5.84 15.03
N GLN A 116 0.44 -5.89 13.90
CA GLN A 116 0.46 -7.04 12.99
C GLN A 116 1.05 -8.29 13.64
N ILE A 117 2.10 -8.18 14.46
CA ILE A 117 2.69 -9.34 15.14
C ILE A 117 1.67 -10.00 16.06
N THR A 118 0.91 -9.21 16.82
CA THR A 118 -0.14 -9.72 17.70
C THR A 118 -1.24 -10.38 16.89
N PHE A 119 -1.67 -9.74 15.83
CA PHE A 119 -2.68 -10.24 14.90
C PHE A 119 -2.30 -11.61 14.31
N PHE A 120 -1.10 -11.75 13.70
CA PHE A 120 -0.66 -13.02 13.11
C PHE A 120 -0.50 -14.15 14.12
N ARG A 121 -0.22 -13.86 15.41
CA ARG A 121 -0.15 -14.87 16.46
C ARG A 121 -1.50 -15.49 16.81
N GLU A 122 -2.59 -14.80 16.52
CA GLU A 122 -3.95 -15.28 16.79
C GLU A 122 -4.47 -16.21 15.70
N MET A 123 -3.84 -16.25 14.52
CA MET A 123 -4.28 -16.99 13.33
C MET A 123 -3.44 -18.22 13.08
N ASP A 124 -4.08 -19.31 12.63
CA ASP A 124 -3.40 -20.56 12.22
C ASP A 124 -3.00 -20.48 10.73
N GLU A 125 -3.86 -19.87 9.89
CA GLU A 125 -3.59 -19.67 8.46
C GLU A 125 -4.14 -18.31 7.99
N TYR A 126 -3.23 -17.43 7.51
CA TYR A 126 -3.60 -16.15 6.95
C TYR A 126 -3.08 -16.04 5.51
N ALA A 127 -3.94 -16.36 4.58
CA ALA A 127 -3.70 -16.26 3.13
C ALA A 127 -5.01 -15.92 2.40
N PRO A 128 -5.59 -14.71 2.65
CA PRO A 128 -6.86 -14.33 2.06
C PRO A 128 -6.79 -14.37 0.53
N LYS A 129 -7.78 -15.03 -0.07
CA LYS A 129 -7.89 -15.18 -1.53
C LYS A 129 -9.08 -14.38 -2.04
N GLN A 130 -9.02 -14.06 -3.33
CA GLN A 130 -10.16 -13.52 -4.06
C GLN A 130 -11.37 -14.44 -3.89
N LEU A 131 -12.51 -13.85 -3.53
CA LEU A 131 -13.77 -14.58 -3.37
C LEU A 131 -14.94 -13.70 -3.78
N SER A 132 -15.86 -14.25 -4.56
CA SER A 132 -17.08 -13.56 -4.96
C SER A 132 -18.23 -14.56 -4.93
N CYS A 133 -19.18 -14.39 -3.99
CA CYS A 133 -20.30 -15.32 -3.82
C CYS A 133 -21.46 -14.73 -3.03
N LYS A 134 -22.63 -15.36 -3.10
CA LYS A 134 -23.71 -15.10 -2.16
C LYS A 134 -23.36 -15.67 -0.78
N VAL A 135 -23.54 -14.84 0.25
CA VAL A 135 -23.45 -15.26 1.66
C VAL A 135 -24.82 -15.74 2.13
N THR A 136 -25.86 -14.99 1.75
CA THR A 136 -27.27 -15.28 2.00
C THR A 136 -28.09 -14.92 0.75
N ASP A 137 -29.41 -15.10 0.79
CA ASP A 137 -30.30 -14.63 -0.29
C ASP A 137 -30.30 -13.10 -0.45
N LYS A 138 -29.88 -12.34 0.61
CA LYS A 138 -29.92 -10.89 0.62
C LYS A 138 -28.55 -10.24 0.54
N THR A 139 -27.47 -10.96 0.85
CA THR A 139 -26.13 -10.41 1.02
C THR A 139 -25.12 -11.11 0.12
N TYR A 140 -24.36 -10.34 -0.62
CA TYR A 140 -23.27 -10.78 -1.50
C TYR A 140 -21.92 -10.38 -0.93
N LEU A 141 -20.88 -11.19 -1.14
CA LEU A 141 -19.50 -10.94 -0.73
C LEU A 141 -18.61 -10.75 -1.96
N ILE A 142 -17.75 -9.74 -1.90
CA ILE A 142 -16.58 -9.57 -2.76
C ILE A 142 -15.35 -9.40 -1.85
N ARG A 143 -14.44 -10.38 -1.82
CA ARG A 143 -13.16 -10.29 -1.09
C ARG A 143 -12.04 -9.94 -2.05
N VAL A 144 -11.34 -8.83 -1.79
CA VAL A 144 -10.23 -8.32 -2.61
C VAL A 144 -9.00 -8.11 -1.72
N PRO A 145 -8.14 -9.13 -1.56
CA PRO A 145 -7.00 -9.07 -0.63
C PRO A 145 -5.82 -8.23 -1.13
N SER A 146 -5.92 -7.60 -2.29
CA SER A 146 -4.92 -6.67 -2.81
C SER A 146 -5.50 -5.79 -3.91
N PHE A 147 -4.97 -4.57 -4.06
CA PHE A 147 -5.15 -3.70 -5.23
C PHE A 147 -3.88 -3.63 -6.10
N GLY A 148 -2.92 -4.50 -5.84
CA GLY A 148 -1.70 -4.63 -6.62
C GLY A 148 -1.90 -5.45 -7.91
N ARG A 149 -0.83 -5.48 -8.75
CA ARG A 149 -0.85 -6.17 -10.06
C ARG A 149 -0.92 -7.70 -9.97
N GLN A 150 -0.74 -8.30 -8.79
CA GLN A 150 -0.93 -9.73 -8.55
C GLN A 150 -2.39 -10.17 -8.61
N ILE A 151 -3.33 -9.21 -8.56
CA ILE A 151 -4.76 -9.44 -8.74
C ILE A 151 -5.14 -9.00 -10.16
N ASP A 152 -5.95 -9.82 -10.82
CA ASP A 152 -6.58 -9.46 -12.09
C ASP A 152 -7.64 -8.37 -11.85
N TRP A 153 -7.39 -7.16 -12.34
CA TRP A 153 -8.33 -6.04 -12.18
C TRP A 153 -9.64 -6.26 -12.96
N ASP A 154 -9.57 -6.98 -14.08
CA ASP A 154 -10.79 -7.35 -14.83
C ASP A 154 -11.68 -8.26 -13.97
N TRP A 155 -11.09 -9.10 -13.11
CA TRP A 155 -11.84 -9.90 -12.15
C TRP A 155 -12.63 -9.00 -11.19
N ILE A 156 -12.04 -7.91 -10.69
CA ILE A 156 -12.75 -6.96 -9.81
C ILE A 156 -13.97 -6.36 -10.52
N ALA A 157 -13.81 -5.93 -11.77
CA ALA A 157 -14.91 -5.43 -12.57
C ALA A 157 -16.01 -6.49 -12.78
N HIS A 158 -15.64 -7.73 -13.11
CA HIS A 158 -16.59 -8.84 -13.29
C HIS A 158 -17.34 -9.21 -11.98
N THR A 159 -16.75 -9.00 -10.80
CA THR A 159 -17.47 -9.24 -9.54
C THR A 159 -18.58 -8.22 -9.28
N VAL A 160 -18.43 -6.99 -9.76
CA VAL A 160 -19.49 -5.98 -9.73
C VAL A 160 -20.67 -6.40 -10.63
N ASP A 161 -20.40 -6.95 -11.81
CA ASP A 161 -21.44 -7.52 -12.67
C ASP A 161 -22.12 -8.70 -11.98
N SER A 162 -21.35 -9.58 -11.32
CA SER A 162 -21.85 -10.73 -10.60
C SER A 162 -22.78 -10.32 -9.43
N PHE A 163 -22.40 -9.26 -8.68
CA PHE A 163 -23.28 -8.67 -7.68
C PHE A 163 -24.58 -8.16 -8.31
N THR A 164 -24.50 -7.44 -9.42
CA THR A 164 -25.67 -6.92 -10.13
C THR A 164 -26.63 -8.05 -10.55
N VAL A 165 -26.10 -9.14 -11.13
CA VAL A 165 -26.89 -10.32 -11.53
C VAL A 165 -27.47 -11.04 -10.31
N SER A 166 -26.78 -11.03 -9.16
CA SER A 166 -27.22 -11.72 -7.95
C SER A 166 -28.53 -11.18 -7.37
N GLN A 167 -28.85 -9.91 -7.65
CA GLN A 167 -29.97 -9.15 -7.08
C GLN A 167 -29.98 -9.10 -5.54
N CYS A 168 -28.83 -9.34 -4.89
CA CYS A 168 -28.69 -9.18 -3.46
C CYS A 168 -28.85 -7.72 -3.05
N GLN A 169 -29.49 -7.46 -1.91
CA GLN A 169 -29.75 -6.10 -1.44
C GLN A 169 -28.55 -5.47 -0.77
N ASN A 170 -27.67 -6.28 -0.15
CA ASN A 170 -26.53 -5.84 0.62
C ASN A 170 -25.24 -6.39 0.00
N LEU A 171 -24.16 -5.64 0.16
CA LEU A 171 -22.84 -6.01 -0.30
C LEU A 171 -21.85 -6.01 0.87
N ILE A 172 -21.04 -7.04 0.97
CA ILE A 172 -19.83 -7.05 1.79
C ILE A 172 -18.62 -6.91 0.88
N ILE A 173 -17.77 -5.92 1.12
CA ILE A 173 -16.46 -5.78 0.50
C ILE A 173 -15.41 -6.12 1.56
N ASP A 174 -14.78 -7.27 1.44
CA ASP A 174 -13.77 -7.74 2.39
C ASP A 174 -12.38 -7.42 1.84
N ILE A 175 -11.73 -6.42 2.45
CA ILE A 175 -10.38 -6.00 2.08
C ILE A 175 -9.33 -6.42 3.11
N ARG A 176 -9.61 -7.40 3.95
CA ARG A 176 -8.60 -7.96 4.85
C ARG A 176 -7.40 -8.47 4.08
N GLY A 177 -6.20 -8.16 4.55
CA GLY A 177 -4.94 -8.49 3.86
C GLY A 177 -4.56 -7.52 2.75
N ASN A 178 -5.38 -6.53 2.43
CA ASN A 178 -5.11 -5.61 1.33
C ASN A 178 -4.13 -4.51 1.75
N SER A 179 -2.85 -4.72 1.49
CA SER A 179 -1.79 -3.75 1.74
C SER A 179 -1.70 -2.62 0.68
N GLY A 180 -2.71 -2.51 -0.18
CA GLY A 180 -2.78 -1.46 -1.21
C GLY A 180 -2.42 -1.92 -2.61
N GLY A 181 -1.90 -1.00 -3.41
CA GLY A 181 -1.55 -1.19 -4.82
C GLY A 181 -1.86 0.04 -5.65
N SER A 182 -2.92 0.02 -6.45
CA SER A 182 -3.34 1.13 -7.31
C SER A 182 -4.80 1.50 -7.07
N ASP A 183 -5.07 2.81 -7.02
CA ASP A 183 -6.43 3.34 -6.87
C ASP A 183 -7.32 2.98 -8.08
N GLY A 184 -6.73 2.78 -9.26
CA GLY A 184 -7.45 2.28 -10.43
C GLY A 184 -8.06 0.91 -10.23
N ALA A 185 -7.46 0.05 -9.41
CA ALA A 185 -7.96 -1.31 -9.18
C ALA A 185 -9.30 -1.34 -8.43
N TYR A 186 -9.53 -0.45 -7.48
CA TYR A 186 -10.80 -0.41 -6.74
C TYR A 186 -11.88 0.44 -7.40
N TRP A 187 -11.58 1.13 -8.51
CA TRP A 187 -12.53 2.04 -9.15
C TRP A 187 -13.91 1.44 -9.43
N PRO A 188 -14.06 0.20 -9.92
CA PRO A 188 -15.38 -0.43 -10.08
C PRO A 188 -16.16 -0.57 -8.78
N LEU A 189 -15.49 -0.93 -7.66
CA LEU A 189 -16.11 -1.04 -6.34
C LEU A 189 -16.51 0.33 -5.80
N PHE A 190 -15.66 1.33 -6.00
CA PHE A 190 -15.96 2.73 -5.65
C PHE A 190 -17.23 3.20 -6.35
N CYS A 191 -17.32 3.02 -7.68
CA CYS A 191 -18.51 3.39 -8.46
C CYS A 191 -19.79 2.70 -7.96
N LEU A 192 -19.69 1.44 -7.55
CA LEU A 192 -20.82 0.68 -7.00
C LEU A 192 -21.30 1.26 -5.66
N CYS A 193 -20.37 1.77 -4.84
CA CYS A 193 -20.67 2.39 -3.55
C CYS A 193 -21.13 3.85 -3.66
N TYR A 194 -20.80 4.55 -4.74
CA TYR A 194 -20.97 6.00 -4.88
C TYR A 194 -22.43 6.46 -4.84
N ASP A 195 -22.73 7.48 -4.01
CA ASP A 195 -24.03 8.12 -3.86
C ASP A 195 -23.99 9.62 -4.24
N HIS A 196 -22.99 10.33 -3.75
CA HIS A 196 -22.89 11.78 -3.87
C HIS A 196 -21.42 12.24 -3.95
N PRO A 197 -21.16 13.45 -4.47
CA PRO A 197 -19.82 14.01 -4.47
C PRO A 197 -19.24 14.09 -3.06
N GLY A 198 -17.99 13.64 -2.90
CA GLY A 198 -17.22 13.73 -1.67
C GLY A 198 -16.08 14.72 -1.75
N LYS A 199 -15.36 14.86 -0.64
CA LYS A 199 -14.16 15.68 -0.57
C LYS A 199 -12.95 14.84 -0.97
N ASN A 200 -12.24 15.28 -2.00
CA ASN A 200 -10.90 14.78 -2.30
C ASN A 200 -9.87 15.76 -1.75
N ASP A 201 -9.07 15.33 -0.80
CA ASP A 201 -8.04 16.18 -0.21
C ASP A 201 -6.86 16.42 -1.16
N GLY A 202 -6.58 15.48 -2.06
CA GLY A 202 -5.45 15.53 -2.96
C GLY A 202 -4.10 15.37 -2.27
N VAL A 203 -3.06 15.45 -3.08
CA VAL A 203 -1.65 15.35 -2.65
C VAL A 203 -0.81 16.41 -3.35
N GLU A 204 0.38 16.66 -2.84
CA GLU A 204 1.41 17.40 -3.56
C GLU A 204 2.67 16.56 -3.67
N PHE A 205 3.32 16.63 -4.83
CA PHE A 205 4.53 15.88 -5.14
C PHE A 205 5.77 16.72 -4.89
N ARG A 206 6.78 16.15 -4.25
CA ARG A 206 8.08 16.80 -4.08
C ARG A 206 8.84 16.79 -5.40
N ASN A 207 9.08 17.98 -5.96
CA ASN A 207 9.72 18.19 -7.26
C ASN A 207 11.26 18.21 -7.14
N SER A 208 11.82 17.11 -6.64
CA SER A 208 13.26 16.91 -6.49
C SER A 208 13.88 16.29 -7.74
N SER A 209 15.22 16.36 -7.88
CA SER A 209 15.91 15.78 -9.04
C SER A 209 15.62 14.30 -9.21
N GLY A 210 15.77 13.49 -8.17
CA GLY A 210 15.55 12.04 -8.26
C GLY A 210 14.09 11.65 -8.49
N ASN A 211 13.12 12.46 -8.06
CA ASN A 211 11.72 12.24 -8.40
C ASN A 211 11.42 12.59 -9.86
N ARG A 212 12.01 13.67 -10.37
CA ARG A 212 11.93 14.03 -11.80
C ARG A 212 12.56 12.98 -12.71
N ASP A 213 13.71 12.42 -12.30
CA ASP A 213 14.35 11.33 -13.05
C ASP A 213 13.43 10.11 -13.15
N ASN A 214 12.79 9.73 -12.05
CA ASN A 214 11.80 8.64 -12.04
C ASN A 214 10.58 8.91 -12.93
N TRP A 215 10.03 10.13 -12.91
CA TRP A 215 8.92 10.50 -13.80
C TRP A 215 9.35 10.51 -15.27
N THR A 216 10.57 10.97 -15.56
CA THR A 216 11.12 10.97 -16.92
C THR A 216 11.34 9.55 -17.43
N GLU A 217 11.85 8.64 -16.59
CA GLU A 217 12.00 7.23 -16.93
C GLU A 217 10.63 6.57 -17.16
N SER A 218 9.65 6.84 -16.30
CA SER A 218 8.29 6.30 -16.45
C SER A 218 7.61 6.73 -17.74
N LEU A 219 7.92 7.91 -18.29
CA LEU A 219 7.41 8.36 -19.60
C LEU A 219 7.96 7.54 -20.78
N GLN A 220 9.08 6.84 -20.60
CA GLN A 220 9.65 5.97 -21.65
C GLN A 220 8.90 4.62 -21.74
N ASP A 221 8.13 4.25 -20.72
CA ASP A 221 7.28 3.07 -20.74
C ASP A 221 6.11 3.29 -21.73
N THR A 222 6.07 2.48 -22.78
CA THR A 222 5.03 2.54 -23.82
C THR A 222 3.72 1.92 -23.39
N THR A 223 3.68 1.23 -22.27
CA THR A 223 2.49 0.53 -21.75
C THR A 223 1.62 1.38 -20.85
N ILE A 224 2.09 2.56 -20.40
CA ILE A 224 1.30 3.49 -19.60
C ILE A 224 0.19 4.11 -20.45
N ASP A 225 -0.99 4.29 -19.83
CA ASP A 225 -2.11 4.96 -20.48
C ASP A 225 -1.90 6.48 -20.64
N ASP A 226 -2.74 7.09 -21.46
CA ASP A 226 -2.65 8.52 -21.76
C ASP A 226 -2.92 9.41 -20.53
N ALA A 227 -3.76 8.97 -19.60
CA ALA A 227 -4.07 9.72 -18.39
C ALA A 227 -2.84 9.82 -17.49
N TYR A 228 -2.15 8.70 -17.28
CA TYR A 228 -0.92 8.68 -16.48
C TYR A 228 0.22 9.41 -17.19
N ARG A 229 0.34 9.29 -18.52
CA ARG A 229 1.30 10.04 -19.34
C ARG A 229 1.08 11.56 -19.21
N ASN A 230 -0.16 12.03 -19.31
CA ASN A 230 -0.50 13.44 -19.13
C ASN A 230 -0.19 13.94 -17.72
N PHE A 231 -0.45 13.11 -16.71
CA PHE A 231 -0.12 13.40 -15.32
C PHE A 231 1.39 13.58 -15.11
N LEU A 232 2.22 12.66 -15.59
CA LEU A 232 3.68 12.77 -15.50
C LEU A 232 4.21 14.01 -16.23
N THR A 233 3.64 14.30 -17.40
CA THR A 233 3.97 15.51 -18.17
C THR A 233 3.66 16.78 -17.38
N TYR A 234 2.49 16.81 -16.70
CA TYR A 234 2.12 17.90 -15.82
C TYR A 234 3.12 18.09 -14.67
N LEU A 235 3.52 17.01 -13.97
CA LEU A 235 4.52 17.08 -12.90
C LEU A 235 5.84 17.64 -13.40
N LEU A 236 6.31 17.17 -14.57
CA LEU A 236 7.58 17.59 -15.17
C LEU A 236 7.56 19.04 -15.70
N ALA A 237 6.40 19.56 -16.05
CA ALA A 237 6.28 20.94 -16.53
C ALA A 237 6.41 21.98 -15.40
N SER A 238 6.22 21.60 -14.14
CA SER A 238 6.35 22.51 -13.00
C SER A 238 7.80 22.78 -12.65
N THR A 239 8.06 24.01 -12.20
CA THR A 239 9.33 24.45 -11.60
C THR A 239 9.22 24.70 -10.10
N ASP A 240 8.04 24.53 -9.52
CA ASP A 240 7.80 24.71 -8.10
C ASP A 240 8.43 23.56 -7.29
N GLU A 241 8.84 23.81 -6.06
CA GLU A 241 9.37 22.77 -5.16
C GLU A 241 8.33 21.67 -4.87
N TRP A 242 7.05 22.03 -4.83
CA TRP A 242 5.92 21.15 -4.62
C TRP A 242 4.88 21.31 -5.72
N VAL A 243 4.45 20.19 -6.30
CA VAL A 243 3.46 20.18 -7.38
C VAL A 243 2.14 19.62 -6.87
N SER A 244 1.15 20.47 -6.73
CA SER A 244 -0.19 20.12 -6.24
C SER A 244 -0.99 19.35 -7.29
N THR A 245 -1.76 18.34 -6.85
CA THR A 245 -2.76 17.66 -7.68
C THR A 245 -4.15 18.28 -7.57
N ILE A 246 -4.34 19.28 -6.71
CA ILE A 246 -5.63 19.98 -6.59
C ILE A 246 -5.92 20.74 -7.88
N GLY A 247 -7.10 20.50 -8.44
CA GLY A 247 -7.54 21.15 -9.69
C GLY A 247 -7.08 20.44 -10.97
N ILE A 248 -6.27 19.38 -10.88
CA ILE A 248 -6.15 18.44 -11.98
C ILE A 248 -7.47 17.68 -12.02
N GLY A 249 -8.28 17.94 -13.04
CA GLY A 249 -9.59 17.32 -13.16
C GLY A 249 -9.47 15.80 -13.15
N GLN A 250 -10.13 15.15 -12.21
CA GLN A 250 -10.37 13.72 -12.34
C GLN A 250 -11.29 13.54 -13.54
N THR A 251 -10.77 12.98 -14.61
CA THR A 251 -11.53 12.69 -15.83
C THR A 251 -12.32 11.39 -15.71
N ALA A 252 -12.13 10.64 -14.63
CA ALA A 252 -12.80 9.37 -14.41
C ALA A 252 -14.29 9.61 -14.15
N THR A 253 -15.11 9.10 -15.05
CA THR A 253 -16.58 9.13 -14.92
C THR A 253 -17.01 8.04 -13.93
N VAL A 254 -17.81 8.42 -12.93
CA VAL A 254 -18.46 7.44 -12.06
C VAL A 254 -19.45 6.63 -12.88
N ALA A 255 -19.23 5.32 -12.98
CA ALA A 255 -20.14 4.43 -13.66
C ALA A 255 -21.45 4.31 -12.87
N ASP A 256 -22.58 4.38 -13.59
CA ASP A 256 -23.90 4.16 -12.97
C ASP A 256 -24.34 2.72 -13.22
N TYR A 257 -24.38 1.95 -12.13
CA TYR A 257 -24.80 0.54 -12.19
C TYR A 257 -26.31 0.41 -12.04
N PRO A 258 -26.96 -0.49 -12.81
CA PRO A 258 -28.42 -0.66 -12.80
C PRO A 258 -28.94 -1.24 -11.48
N HIS A 259 -28.06 -1.85 -10.67
CA HIS A 259 -28.37 -2.39 -9.35
C HIS A 259 -27.27 -1.96 -8.38
N LYS A 260 -27.65 -1.19 -7.36
CA LYS A 260 -26.76 -0.72 -6.29
C LYS A 260 -27.14 -1.35 -4.96
N PRO A 261 -26.20 -1.64 -4.07
CA PRO A 261 -26.50 -2.17 -2.75
C PRO A 261 -27.25 -1.14 -1.89
N LYS A 262 -28.17 -1.60 -1.05
CA LYS A 262 -28.85 -0.75 -0.06
C LYS A 262 -27.93 -0.41 1.13
N LYS A 263 -27.12 -1.40 1.56
CA LYS A 263 -26.09 -1.24 2.59
C LYS A 263 -24.81 -1.91 2.11
N VAL A 264 -23.67 -1.33 2.46
CA VAL A 264 -22.34 -1.87 2.17
C VAL A 264 -21.57 -2.02 3.46
N GLY A 265 -21.15 -3.24 3.78
CA GLY A 265 -20.22 -3.52 4.87
C GLY A 265 -18.82 -3.71 4.35
N ILE A 266 -17.84 -2.95 4.83
CA ILE A 266 -16.45 -3.15 4.48
C ILE A 266 -15.72 -3.78 5.65
N ILE A 267 -15.07 -4.93 5.44
CA ILE A 267 -14.32 -5.63 6.50
C ILE A 267 -12.84 -5.28 6.36
N ILE A 268 -12.26 -4.80 7.46
CA ILE A 268 -10.85 -4.41 7.54
C ILE A 268 -10.08 -5.21 8.59
N ASP A 269 -8.76 -5.17 8.50
CA ASP A 269 -7.80 -5.65 9.50
C ASP A 269 -6.54 -4.76 9.55
N PRO A 270 -5.59 -5.01 10.48
CA PRO A 270 -4.36 -4.21 10.60
C PRO A 270 -3.37 -4.33 9.43
N ILE A 271 -3.66 -5.12 8.40
CA ILE A 271 -2.83 -5.22 7.18
C ILE A 271 -3.27 -4.20 6.13
N VAL A 272 -4.50 -3.72 6.21
CA VAL A 272 -5.03 -2.75 5.24
C VAL A 272 -4.19 -1.48 5.26
N ALA A 273 -3.67 -1.08 4.09
CA ALA A 273 -2.72 0.00 3.90
C ALA A 273 -2.89 0.72 2.56
N SER A 274 -2.31 1.91 2.42
CA SER A 274 -2.11 2.60 1.14
C SER A 274 -3.42 2.74 0.35
N SER A 275 -3.50 2.24 -0.90
CA SER A 275 -4.74 2.26 -1.69
C SER A 275 -5.92 1.56 -1.00
N GLY A 276 -5.69 0.62 -0.07
CA GLY A 276 -6.74 0.05 0.77
C GLY A 276 -7.35 1.09 1.70
N GLU A 277 -6.53 1.95 2.29
CA GLU A 277 -6.98 3.07 3.14
C GLU A 277 -7.57 4.21 2.30
N GLN A 278 -7.00 4.49 1.10
CA GLN A 278 -7.59 5.47 0.18
C GLN A 278 -8.99 5.05 -0.25
N PHE A 279 -9.20 3.77 -0.57
CA PHE A 279 -10.54 3.25 -0.86
C PHE A 279 -11.54 3.54 0.27
N LEU A 280 -11.15 3.30 1.53
CA LEU A 280 -12.01 3.59 2.68
C LEU A 280 -12.36 5.09 2.80
N ILE A 281 -11.37 5.97 2.61
CA ILE A 281 -11.58 7.43 2.64
C ILE A 281 -12.55 7.84 1.53
N ASP A 282 -12.32 7.36 0.32
CA ASP A 282 -13.12 7.72 -0.85
C ASP A 282 -14.58 7.28 -0.68
N VAL A 283 -14.83 6.02 -0.33
CA VAL A 283 -16.21 5.51 -0.20
C VAL A 283 -16.93 6.10 1.00
N LYS A 284 -16.24 6.35 2.11
CA LYS A 284 -16.85 7.01 3.29
C LYS A 284 -17.19 8.49 3.03
N SER A 285 -16.45 9.16 2.17
CA SER A 285 -16.72 10.57 1.82
C SER A 285 -17.82 10.73 0.78
N THR A 286 -18.18 9.66 0.06
CA THR A 286 -19.09 9.70 -1.10
C THR A 286 -20.32 8.82 -0.95
N SER A 287 -20.51 8.15 0.19
CA SER A 287 -21.64 7.24 0.40
C SER A 287 -22.09 7.15 1.85
N ASP A 288 -23.39 7.36 2.06
CA ASP A 288 -24.04 7.17 3.36
C ASP A 288 -24.39 5.68 3.65
N ARG A 289 -24.21 4.80 2.67
CA ARG A 289 -24.54 3.36 2.77
C ARG A 289 -23.40 2.51 3.32
N VAL A 290 -22.18 3.10 3.39
CA VAL A 290 -20.96 2.38 3.76
C VAL A 290 -20.77 2.36 5.27
N ILE A 291 -20.56 1.16 5.81
CA ILE A 291 -20.23 0.90 7.21
C ILE A 291 -18.96 0.07 7.26
N VAL A 292 -17.95 0.53 7.95
CA VAL A 292 -16.66 -0.18 8.10
C VAL A 292 -16.69 -1.05 9.35
N PHE A 293 -16.34 -2.32 9.20
CA PHE A 293 -16.32 -3.33 10.24
C PHE A 293 -14.90 -3.83 10.47
N GLY A 294 -14.50 -3.96 11.71
CA GLY A 294 -13.18 -4.49 12.06
C GLY A 294 -13.03 -4.64 13.57
N ARG A 295 -11.93 -5.24 13.99
CA ARG A 295 -11.54 -5.32 15.40
C ARG A 295 -10.53 -4.24 15.75
N ASP A 296 -9.62 -3.97 14.85
CA ASP A 296 -8.55 -3.01 14.99
C ASP A 296 -8.57 -2.01 13.82
N ASN A 297 -7.87 -0.90 13.98
CA ASN A 297 -7.66 0.06 12.91
C ASN A 297 -6.81 -0.55 11.79
N THR A 298 -6.88 0.03 10.60
CA THR A 298 -5.89 -0.18 9.53
C THR A 298 -4.50 0.21 9.99
N ILE A 299 -3.46 -0.06 9.19
CA ILE A 299 -2.07 0.17 9.63
C ILE A 299 -1.73 1.66 9.80
N GLY A 300 -2.28 2.55 8.97
CA GLY A 300 -1.89 3.96 8.89
C GLY A 300 -0.64 4.16 8.03
N CYS A 301 -0.80 4.05 6.72
CA CYS A 301 0.28 4.15 5.74
C CYS A 301 -0.25 4.77 4.44
N LEU A 302 -0.52 6.07 4.44
CA LEU A 302 -1.11 6.74 3.27
C LEU A 302 -0.72 8.22 3.13
N ASP A 303 -0.36 8.92 4.23
CA ASP A 303 -0.14 10.36 4.17
C ASP A 303 1.09 10.76 3.36
N TYR A 304 2.08 9.86 3.28
CA TYR A 304 3.18 9.93 2.33
C TYR A 304 3.10 8.73 1.41
N SER A 305 3.00 8.95 0.08
CA SER A 305 2.64 7.90 -0.87
C SER A 305 3.27 8.12 -2.25
N ASN A 306 2.77 7.38 -3.28
CA ASN A 306 3.30 7.42 -4.63
C ASN A 306 4.79 7.10 -4.67
N CYS A 307 5.13 5.88 -4.25
CA CYS A 307 6.51 5.48 -4.01
C CYS A 307 7.27 5.17 -5.31
N ARG A 308 8.55 5.52 -5.31
CA ARG A 308 9.56 4.98 -6.23
C ARG A 308 10.55 4.10 -5.48
N VAL A 309 11.31 3.33 -6.21
CA VAL A 309 12.38 2.49 -5.67
C VAL A 309 13.74 3.07 -6.02
N ALA A 310 14.69 3.05 -5.07
CA ALA A 310 16.08 3.36 -5.32
C ALA A 310 16.95 2.17 -4.91
N THR A 311 17.86 1.74 -5.80
CA THR A 311 18.75 0.59 -5.59
C THR A 311 20.09 1.05 -5.05
N PHE A 312 20.58 0.39 -4.00
CA PHE A 312 21.89 0.68 -3.38
C PHE A 312 23.01 0.33 -4.34
N PRO A 313 24.04 1.20 -4.46
CA PRO A 313 25.05 1.06 -5.49
C PRO A 313 25.95 -0.18 -5.34
N ASN A 314 26.12 -0.73 -4.15
CA ASN A 314 27.04 -1.83 -3.91
C ASN A 314 26.31 -3.14 -3.54
N SER A 315 25.38 -3.10 -2.59
CA SER A 315 24.65 -4.30 -2.14
C SER A 315 23.54 -4.72 -3.09
N GLY A 316 23.02 -3.81 -3.92
CA GLY A 316 21.82 -4.05 -4.71
C GLY A 316 20.53 -4.11 -3.87
N SER A 317 20.61 -3.89 -2.55
CA SER A 317 19.42 -3.67 -1.71
C SER A 317 18.62 -2.48 -2.23
N MET A 318 17.36 -2.38 -1.81
CA MET A 318 16.44 -1.34 -2.31
C MET A 318 15.83 -0.56 -1.15
N ILE A 319 15.50 0.71 -1.41
CA ILE A 319 14.64 1.51 -0.53
C ILE A 319 13.46 2.06 -1.33
N THR A 320 12.26 2.00 -0.75
CA THR A 320 11.10 2.72 -1.27
C THR A 320 11.07 4.13 -0.71
N ILE A 321 10.67 5.10 -1.53
CA ILE A 321 10.67 6.53 -1.21
C ILE A 321 9.35 7.12 -1.66
N ALA A 322 8.53 7.58 -0.72
CA ALA A 322 7.30 8.29 -1.03
C ALA A 322 7.59 9.67 -1.65
N MET A 323 7.06 9.93 -2.83
CA MET A 323 7.28 11.16 -3.58
C MET A 323 6.23 12.25 -3.27
N SER A 324 5.09 11.87 -2.70
CA SER A 324 4.00 12.81 -2.41
C SER A 324 3.63 12.83 -0.94
N ARG A 325 3.00 13.92 -0.52
CA ARG A 325 2.36 14.05 0.79
C ARG A 325 0.91 14.52 0.65
N SER A 326 0.05 14.08 1.55
CA SER A 326 -1.37 14.41 1.53
C SER A 326 -1.66 15.80 2.10
N PHE A 327 -2.64 16.50 1.54
CA PHE A 327 -3.20 17.72 2.14
C PHE A 327 -4.09 17.45 3.38
N ARG A 328 -4.21 16.20 3.83
CA ARG A 328 -4.75 15.89 5.17
C ARG A 328 -3.82 16.33 6.29
N LEU A 329 -2.53 16.38 6.01
CA LEU A 329 -1.53 16.84 6.97
C LEU A 329 -1.64 18.35 7.23
N PRO A 330 -1.29 18.82 8.45
CA PRO A 330 -0.86 18.02 9.63
C PRO A 330 -2.04 17.49 10.47
N ASP A 331 -3.27 18.01 10.32
CA ASP A 331 -4.32 17.87 11.35
C ASP A 331 -5.19 16.63 11.17
N ARG A 332 -5.24 16.05 9.98
CA ARG A 332 -6.12 14.92 9.62
C ARG A 332 -5.35 13.74 9.03
N GLY A 333 -4.04 13.67 9.32
CA GLY A 333 -3.22 12.55 8.90
C GLY A 333 -3.68 11.25 9.56
N ILE A 334 -3.47 10.14 8.85
CA ILE A 334 -3.82 8.80 9.34
C ILE A 334 -2.59 7.92 9.55
N ASP A 335 -1.41 8.34 9.13
CA ASP A 335 -0.18 7.59 9.36
C ASP A 335 -0.02 7.30 10.86
N GLU A 336 0.46 6.12 11.21
CA GLU A 336 0.62 5.56 12.55
C GLU A 336 -0.70 5.22 13.28
N THR A 337 -1.81 5.93 13.00
CA THR A 337 -3.09 5.70 13.69
C THR A 337 -4.02 4.75 12.94
N GLY A 338 -4.00 4.80 11.61
CA GLY A 338 -4.92 4.08 10.73
C GLY A 338 -6.34 4.61 10.78
N ILE A 339 -7.21 3.93 10.03
CA ILE A 339 -8.64 4.20 9.96
C ILE A 339 -9.36 3.24 10.89
N ALA A 340 -10.15 3.77 11.83
CA ALA A 340 -10.95 2.97 12.75
C ALA A 340 -12.18 2.39 12.07
N PRO A 341 -12.63 1.17 12.46
CA PRO A 341 -13.92 0.67 12.05
C PRO A 341 -15.06 1.48 12.69
N ASP A 342 -16.20 1.61 11.97
CA ASP A 342 -17.42 2.21 12.49
C ASP A 342 -18.13 1.25 13.46
N VAL A 343 -18.04 -0.06 13.18
CA VAL A 343 -18.58 -1.14 14.00
C VAL A 343 -17.46 -2.09 14.42
N HIS A 344 -17.22 -2.16 15.73
CA HIS A 344 -16.23 -3.06 16.28
C HIS A 344 -16.76 -4.51 16.28
N ILE A 345 -16.03 -5.42 15.64
CA ILE A 345 -16.31 -6.85 15.68
C ILE A 345 -15.75 -7.42 16.99
N THR A 346 -16.63 -7.87 17.87
CA THR A 346 -16.24 -8.42 19.19
C THR A 346 -15.78 -9.88 19.13
N LEU A 347 -15.96 -10.54 17.99
CA LEU A 347 -15.46 -11.90 17.76
C LEU A 347 -13.92 -11.89 17.68
N PRO A 348 -13.27 -13.00 18.09
CA PRO A 348 -11.83 -13.17 17.86
C PRO A 348 -11.55 -13.15 16.35
N TYR A 349 -10.28 -12.97 15.98
CA TYR A 349 -9.87 -13.18 14.60
C TYR A 349 -10.16 -14.60 14.15
N PRO A 350 -10.66 -14.82 12.91
CA PRO A 350 -10.81 -16.14 12.35
C PRO A 350 -9.50 -16.90 12.40
N LYS A 351 -9.50 -18.16 12.82
CA LYS A 351 -8.27 -18.97 12.84
C LYS A 351 -7.70 -19.19 11.44
N VAL A 352 -8.57 -19.28 10.46
CA VAL A 352 -8.24 -19.46 9.05
C VAL A 352 -8.93 -18.39 8.22
N LEU A 353 -8.15 -17.67 7.41
CA LEU A 353 -8.64 -16.74 6.42
C LEU A 353 -7.97 -17.04 5.08
N THR A 354 -8.72 -17.74 4.20
CA THR A 354 -8.28 -18.13 2.85
C THR A 354 -9.37 -17.83 1.83
N ASP A 355 -9.98 -18.87 1.24
CA ASP A 355 -11.14 -18.79 0.33
C ASP A 355 -12.46 -19.18 1.02
N ASN A 356 -12.48 -19.21 2.33
CA ASN A 356 -13.63 -19.59 3.16
C ASN A 356 -14.53 -18.40 3.49
N LEU A 357 -15.78 -18.71 3.83
CA LEU A 357 -16.67 -17.83 4.58
C LEU A 357 -16.40 -18.03 6.06
N ASP A 358 -16.00 -16.98 6.74
CA ASP A 358 -15.68 -17.01 8.16
C ASP A 358 -16.71 -16.29 9.02
N GLU A 359 -16.56 -16.36 10.34
CA GLU A 359 -17.51 -15.85 11.31
C GLU A 359 -17.69 -14.33 11.21
N TRP A 360 -16.66 -13.60 10.76
CA TRP A 360 -16.77 -12.15 10.57
C TRP A 360 -17.66 -11.81 9.39
N VAL A 361 -17.53 -12.53 8.27
CA VAL A 361 -18.43 -12.36 7.11
C VAL A 361 -19.88 -12.63 7.50
N LEU A 362 -20.13 -13.71 8.26
CA LEU A 362 -21.48 -14.06 8.73
C LEU A 362 -22.04 -13.02 9.72
N PHE A 363 -21.19 -12.48 10.61
CA PHE A 363 -21.56 -11.41 11.53
C PHE A 363 -21.98 -10.14 10.77
N VAL A 364 -21.17 -9.72 9.78
CA VAL A 364 -21.46 -8.53 8.97
C VAL A 364 -22.71 -8.74 8.13
N ALA A 365 -22.88 -9.90 7.49
CA ALA A 365 -24.11 -10.21 6.74
C ALA A 365 -25.35 -10.06 7.60
N LYS A 366 -25.35 -10.65 8.80
CA LYS A 366 -26.44 -10.52 9.76
C LYS A 366 -26.73 -9.08 10.13
N THR A 367 -25.69 -8.29 10.44
CA THR A 367 -25.83 -6.87 10.82
C THR A 367 -26.40 -6.01 9.69
N LEU A 368 -26.02 -6.28 8.44
CA LEU A 368 -26.57 -5.56 7.29
C LEU A 368 -28.05 -5.90 7.03
N GLU A 369 -28.50 -7.08 7.40
CA GLU A 369 -29.87 -7.58 7.19
C GLU A 369 -30.87 -7.16 8.28
N GLU A 370 -30.39 -6.69 9.40
CA GLU A 370 -31.16 -6.03 10.46
C GLU A 370 -31.49 -4.57 10.09
#